data_21bf9dc7b5ecabaa70beb647a9529de8
#
_entry.id   21bf9dc7b5ecabaa70beb647a9529de8
#
_cell.length_a   1.000
_cell.length_b   1.000
_cell.length_c   1.000
_cell.angle_alpha   90.00
_cell.angle_beta   90.00
_cell.angle_gamma   90.00
#
_symmetry.space_group_name_H-M   'P 1'
#
loop_
_entity.id
_entity.type
_entity.pdbx_description
1 polymer ?
#
loop_
_entity_poly.entity_id
_entity_poly.type
_entity_poly.pdbx_seq_one_letter_code
_entity_poly.pdbx_strand_id
1 'polypeptide(L)'
;ARQFKDLPNWKNDNLVEALSGFKHSCLKILKEKGPFLSDSELRIPTAAYQLACQRLINSDISTAVEFKYFLESNFLPFLVIADGSDQGKFTSYYEAAINASPIQTGIYKFPIYGKPLDLIEFNPRDFDPSLPSKRLIGRVKDQKLIPYYTREEIEKNNISAPVILWGDSNIDINIMQIQGSAVATLPDGRTVRISYADNNGHPFKGIGSIL
;
A
#
# COMPACT_ATOMS: atom_id res chain seq x y z
N ALA A 1 18.32 -22.70 5.33
CA ALA A 1 19.06 -21.58 5.91
C ALA A 1 20.37 -21.36 5.15
N ARG A 2 20.85 -20.13 5.15
CA ARG A 2 22.14 -19.69 4.62
C ARG A 2 22.89 -18.95 5.73
N GLN A 3 24.16 -18.62 5.49
CA GLN A 3 24.90 -17.73 6.37
C GLN A 3 24.90 -16.33 5.76
N PHE A 4 24.97 -15.29 6.58
CA PHE A 4 25.00 -13.90 6.07
C PHE A 4 26.18 -13.65 5.12
N LYS A 5 27.34 -14.30 5.36
CA LYS A 5 28.48 -14.22 4.45
C LYS A 5 28.21 -14.74 3.03
N ASP A 6 27.17 -15.58 2.87
CA ASP A 6 26.78 -16.16 1.58
C ASP A 6 25.87 -15.21 0.77
N LEU A 7 25.42 -14.12 1.39
CA LEU A 7 24.61 -13.12 0.71
C LEU A 7 25.49 -12.24 -0.18
N PRO A 8 25.11 -12.06 -1.46
CA PRO A 8 25.86 -11.19 -2.37
C PRO A 8 26.03 -9.78 -1.77
N ASN A 9 27.26 -9.29 -1.83
CA ASN A 9 27.63 -7.94 -1.37
C ASN A 9 27.36 -7.60 0.11
N TRP A 10 26.93 -8.55 0.94
CA TRP A 10 26.59 -8.32 2.36
C TRP A 10 27.67 -7.55 3.12
N LYS A 11 28.94 -7.87 2.86
CA LYS A 11 30.08 -7.25 3.55
C LYS A 11 30.17 -5.74 3.31
N ASN A 12 29.82 -5.29 2.10
CA ASN A 12 30.03 -3.92 1.65
C ASN A 12 28.73 -3.08 1.62
N ASP A 13 27.60 -3.68 1.99
CA ASP A 13 26.30 -3.01 1.95
C ASP A 13 26.18 -1.94 3.04
N ASN A 14 25.68 -0.78 2.66
CA ASN A 14 25.38 0.33 3.58
C ASN A 14 23.97 0.18 4.15
N LEU A 15 23.82 -0.65 5.15
CA LEU A 15 22.53 -0.97 5.77
C LEU A 15 21.92 0.17 6.59
N VAL A 16 22.63 1.28 6.82
CA VAL A 16 22.12 2.36 7.66
C VAL A 16 20.85 3.02 7.07
N GLU A 17 20.77 3.05 5.75
CA GLU A 17 19.59 3.60 5.04
C GLU A 17 18.32 2.77 5.30
N ALA A 18 18.46 1.46 5.49
CA ALA A 18 17.36 0.56 5.79
C ALA A 18 16.90 0.62 7.26
N LEU A 19 17.74 1.11 8.17
CA LEU A 19 17.47 1.11 9.62
C LEU A 19 16.17 1.83 9.98
N SER A 20 15.93 3.00 9.40
CA SER A 20 14.71 3.79 9.67
C SER A 20 13.45 3.03 9.23
N GLY A 21 13.46 2.48 8.03
CA GLY A 21 12.37 1.66 7.50
C GLY A 21 12.14 0.39 8.33
N PHE A 22 13.22 -0.24 8.77
CA PHE A 22 13.14 -1.44 9.60
C PHE A 22 12.55 -1.14 10.99
N LYS A 23 12.98 -0.04 11.64
CA LYS A 23 12.38 0.44 12.90
C LYS A 23 10.89 0.74 12.73
N HIS A 24 10.49 1.37 11.62
CA HIS A 24 9.09 1.65 11.33
C HIS A 24 8.26 0.37 11.15
N SER A 25 8.80 -0.63 10.45
CA SER A 25 8.18 -1.95 10.32
C SER A 25 8.05 -2.65 11.67
N CYS A 26 9.06 -2.55 12.52
CA CYS A 26 9.02 -3.10 13.86
C CYS A 26 7.89 -2.51 14.72
N LEU A 27 7.64 -1.20 14.64
CA LEU A 27 6.51 -0.57 15.36
C LEU A 27 5.14 -1.12 14.92
N LYS A 28 5.00 -1.57 13.68
CA LYS A 28 3.79 -2.26 13.20
C LYS A 28 3.75 -3.70 13.70
N ILE A 29 4.83 -4.44 13.54
CA ILE A 29 4.94 -5.84 13.97
C ILE A 29 4.64 -6.02 15.46
N LEU A 30 5.06 -5.08 16.30
CA LEU A 30 4.77 -5.10 17.74
C LEU A 30 3.28 -5.00 18.08
N LYS A 31 2.43 -4.53 17.15
CA LYS A 31 0.98 -4.43 17.31
C LYS A 31 0.23 -5.66 16.78
N GLU A 32 0.91 -6.53 16.05
CA GLU A 32 0.30 -7.73 15.48
C GLU A 32 -0.13 -8.70 16.57
N LYS A 33 -1.35 -9.27 16.42
CA LYS A 33 -1.94 -10.21 17.37
C LYS A 33 -2.04 -11.64 16.84
N GLY A 34 -1.85 -11.81 15.52
CA GLY A 34 -1.89 -13.12 14.88
C GLY A 34 -0.67 -13.98 15.23
N PRO A 35 -0.78 -15.30 15.15
CA PRO A 35 0.33 -16.21 15.43
C PRO A 35 1.45 -16.12 14.38
N PHE A 36 1.12 -15.67 13.18
CA PHE A 36 2.06 -15.50 12.06
C PHE A 36 1.93 -14.12 11.44
N LEU A 37 3.04 -13.57 10.91
CA LEU A 37 3.09 -12.26 10.25
C LEU A 37 2.41 -12.25 8.86
N SER A 38 2.18 -13.40 8.28
CA SER A 38 1.46 -13.53 7.01
C SER A 38 0.71 -14.86 6.95
N ASP A 39 -0.35 -14.91 6.17
CA ASP A 39 -1.11 -16.13 5.85
C ASP A 39 -0.43 -16.97 4.74
N SER A 40 0.77 -16.57 4.30
CA SER A 40 1.54 -17.30 3.30
C SER A 40 2.07 -18.63 3.86
N GLU A 41 2.46 -19.53 2.96
CA GLU A 41 3.07 -20.81 3.32
C GLU A 41 4.32 -20.67 4.19
N LEU A 42 4.98 -19.52 4.18
CA LEU A 42 6.19 -19.25 4.97
C LEU A 42 5.97 -19.22 6.49
N ARG A 43 4.74 -19.01 6.96
CA ARG A 43 4.34 -19.06 8.38
C ARG A 43 5.40 -18.51 9.34
N ILE A 44 5.78 -17.25 9.19
CA ILE A 44 6.79 -16.62 10.05
C ILE A 44 6.17 -16.32 11.42
N PRO A 45 6.67 -16.90 12.52
CA PRO A 45 6.09 -16.69 13.85
C PRO A 45 6.17 -15.22 14.28
N THR A 46 5.03 -14.59 14.56
CA THR A 46 4.95 -13.18 15.00
C THR A 46 5.80 -12.93 16.23
N ALA A 47 5.74 -13.81 17.24
CA ALA A 47 6.46 -13.64 18.51
C ALA A 47 7.98 -13.57 18.32
N ALA A 48 8.56 -14.34 17.38
CA ALA A 48 10.00 -14.31 17.11
C ALA A 48 10.44 -12.95 16.57
N TYR A 49 9.66 -12.38 15.63
CA TYR A 49 9.92 -11.04 15.11
C TYR A 49 9.68 -9.94 16.14
N GLN A 50 8.62 -10.07 16.95
CA GLN A 50 8.36 -9.11 18.02
C GLN A 50 9.51 -9.03 19.02
N LEU A 51 10.11 -10.15 19.39
CA LEU A 51 11.28 -10.16 20.27
C LEU A 51 12.47 -9.40 19.66
N ALA A 52 12.80 -9.65 18.40
CA ALA A 52 13.85 -8.92 17.70
C ALA A 52 13.50 -7.42 17.57
N CYS A 53 12.26 -7.11 17.24
CA CYS A 53 11.78 -5.73 17.13
C CYS A 53 11.86 -4.96 18.46
N GLN A 54 11.49 -5.58 19.58
CA GLN A 54 11.64 -4.99 20.92
C GLN A 54 13.10 -4.64 21.21
N ARG A 55 14.02 -5.55 20.90
CA ARG A 55 15.47 -5.30 21.08
C ARG A 55 15.95 -4.13 20.24
N LEU A 56 15.53 -4.03 18.97
CA LEU A 56 15.92 -2.93 18.10
C LEU A 56 15.36 -1.58 18.55
N ILE A 57 14.07 -1.52 18.90
CA ILE A 57 13.42 -0.27 19.31
C ILE A 57 14.01 0.25 20.62
N ASN A 58 14.42 -0.63 21.53
CA ASN A 58 15.02 -0.28 22.83
C ASN A 58 16.55 -0.09 22.74
N SER A 59 17.15 -0.11 21.55
CA SER A 59 18.58 0.08 21.35
C SER A 59 18.90 1.46 20.77
N ASP A 60 20.14 1.93 21.00
CA ASP A 60 20.68 3.15 20.42
C ASP A 60 21.39 2.92 19.07
N ILE A 61 21.06 1.80 18.38
CA ILE A 61 21.65 1.46 17.08
C ILE A 61 21.41 2.60 16.08
N SER A 62 22.52 3.12 15.55
CA SER A 62 22.55 4.28 14.63
C SER A 62 23.51 4.13 13.46
N THR A 63 24.45 3.18 13.53
CA THR A 63 25.46 2.96 12.50
C THR A 63 25.18 1.69 11.68
N ALA A 64 25.74 1.64 10.46
CA ALA A 64 25.64 0.46 9.60
C ALA A 64 26.27 -0.79 10.25
N VAL A 65 27.36 -0.63 10.97
CA VAL A 65 28.06 -1.75 11.64
C VAL A 65 27.21 -2.33 12.76
N GLU A 66 26.65 -1.48 13.61
CA GLU A 66 25.77 -1.92 14.71
C GLU A 66 24.51 -2.58 14.17
N PHE A 67 23.90 -2.02 13.13
CA PHE A 67 22.70 -2.59 12.54
C PHE A 67 22.99 -3.93 11.86
N LYS A 68 24.12 -4.08 11.17
CA LYS A 68 24.57 -5.34 10.61
C LYS A 68 24.75 -6.41 11.69
N TYR A 69 25.45 -6.07 12.77
CA TYR A 69 25.64 -6.97 13.91
C TYR A 69 24.28 -7.36 14.55
N PHE A 70 23.36 -6.42 14.66
CA PHE A 70 22.01 -6.71 15.14
C PHE A 70 21.29 -7.72 14.24
N LEU A 71 21.33 -7.55 12.91
CA LEU A 71 20.72 -8.48 11.96
C LEU A 71 21.33 -9.86 12.06
N GLU A 72 22.66 -9.97 12.08
CA GLU A 72 23.41 -11.23 12.19
C GLU A 72 23.14 -11.96 13.52
N SER A 73 22.86 -11.20 14.60
CA SER A 73 22.59 -11.76 15.92
C SER A 73 21.15 -12.19 16.17
N ASN A 74 20.19 -11.68 15.41
CA ASN A 74 18.76 -11.89 15.65
C ASN A 74 18.04 -12.62 14.52
N PHE A 75 18.65 -12.78 13.34
CA PHE A 75 18.01 -13.36 12.17
C PHE A 75 18.90 -14.43 11.51
N LEU A 76 18.25 -15.28 10.75
CA LEU A 76 18.90 -16.24 9.84
C LEU A 76 18.37 -16.00 8.42
N PRO A 77 19.24 -15.85 7.42
CA PRO A 77 18.80 -15.73 6.04
C PRO A 77 18.35 -17.09 5.49
N PHE A 78 17.28 -17.07 4.69
CA PHE A 78 16.80 -18.24 3.97
C PHE A 78 16.77 -17.95 2.47
N LEU A 79 17.24 -18.91 1.68
CA LEU A 79 17.00 -18.91 0.24
C LEU A 79 15.53 -19.27 0.01
N VAL A 80 14.80 -18.39 -0.67
CA VAL A 80 13.43 -18.64 -1.12
C VAL A 80 13.49 -19.26 -2.51
N ILE A 81 12.78 -20.37 -2.69
CA ILE A 81 12.65 -21.04 -3.98
C ILE A 81 11.16 -21.10 -4.28
N ALA A 82 10.75 -20.57 -5.42
CA ALA A 82 9.38 -20.63 -5.92
C ALA A 82 9.38 -21.34 -7.28
N ASP A 83 8.52 -22.34 -7.43
CA ASP A 83 8.39 -23.14 -8.68
C ASP A 83 9.74 -23.71 -9.19
N GLY A 84 10.62 -24.10 -8.26
CA GLY A 84 11.94 -24.65 -8.56
C GLY A 84 13.01 -23.63 -8.95
N SER A 85 12.69 -22.34 -8.94
CA SER A 85 13.63 -21.24 -9.24
C SER A 85 13.98 -20.44 -7.98
N ASP A 86 15.27 -20.08 -7.85
CA ASP A 86 15.76 -19.14 -6.85
C ASP A 86 15.84 -17.68 -7.38
N GLN A 87 15.37 -17.47 -8.61
CA GLN A 87 15.33 -16.16 -9.23
C GLN A 87 14.06 -15.41 -8.81
N GLY A 88 14.23 -14.29 -8.13
CA GLY A 88 13.15 -13.37 -7.75
C GLY A 88 13.11 -12.15 -8.65
N LYS A 89 11.94 -11.51 -8.73
CA LYS A 89 11.76 -10.23 -9.41
C LYS A 89 11.56 -9.13 -8.38
N PHE A 90 12.48 -8.17 -8.35
CA PHE A 90 12.29 -6.93 -7.60
C PHE A 90 11.53 -5.93 -8.45
N THR A 91 10.50 -5.35 -7.87
CA THR A 91 9.73 -4.26 -8.48
C THR A 91 9.65 -3.11 -7.49
N SER A 92 9.64 -1.89 -8.00
CA SER A 92 9.31 -0.70 -7.24
C SER A 92 8.03 -0.08 -7.80
N TYR A 93 7.36 0.72 -6.99
CA TYR A 93 6.25 1.53 -7.45
C TYR A 93 6.66 3.01 -7.47
N TYR A 94 6.05 3.73 -8.40
CA TYR A 94 6.20 5.16 -8.52
C TYR A 94 5.18 5.85 -7.60
N GLU A 95 5.62 6.69 -6.68
CA GLU A 95 4.73 7.58 -5.94
C GLU A 95 4.51 8.85 -6.77
N ALA A 96 3.28 9.06 -7.24
CA ALA A 96 2.98 10.20 -8.09
C ALA A 96 3.18 11.52 -7.32
N ALA A 97 3.79 12.51 -7.97
CA ALA A 97 3.84 13.89 -7.50
C ALA A 97 2.81 14.69 -8.29
N ILE A 98 1.90 15.39 -7.61
CA ILE A 98 0.84 16.19 -8.22
C ILE A 98 0.80 17.57 -7.60
N ASN A 99 0.25 18.56 -8.33
CA ASN A 99 -0.12 19.83 -7.74
C ASN A 99 -1.60 19.82 -7.40
N ALA A 100 -1.96 20.27 -6.20
CA ALA A 100 -3.34 20.29 -5.78
C ALA A 100 -3.65 21.46 -4.83
N SER A 101 -4.92 21.80 -4.72
CA SER A 101 -5.43 22.88 -3.86
C SER A 101 -6.63 22.41 -3.05
N PRO A 102 -6.79 22.86 -1.80
CA PRO A 102 -8.02 22.65 -1.03
C PRO A 102 -9.24 23.37 -1.64
N ILE A 103 -9.01 24.38 -2.47
CA ILE A 103 -10.04 25.24 -3.04
C ILE A 103 -10.03 25.09 -4.56
N GLN A 104 -11.20 24.91 -5.16
CA GLN A 104 -11.36 24.92 -6.60
C GLN A 104 -11.04 26.31 -7.18
N THR A 105 -10.24 26.34 -8.25
CA THR A 105 -9.89 27.56 -8.99
C THR A 105 -9.89 27.27 -10.49
N GLY A 106 -9.58 28.28 -11.32
CA GLY A 106 -9.46 28.08 -12.78
C GLY A 106 -8.37 27.07 -13.19
N ILE A 107 -7.31 26.94 -12.39
CA ILE A 107 -6.21 25.98 -12.61
C ILE A 107 -6.53 24.66 -11.93
N TYR A 108 -6.84 24.68 -10.64
CA TYR A 108 -7.18 23.50 -9.84
C TYR A 108 -8.66 23.17 -9.99
N LYS A 109 -9.02 22.45 -11.02
CA LYS A 109 -10.42 22.21 -11.44
C LYS A 109 -10.84 20.74 -11.42
N PHE A 110 -9.90 19.83 -11.31
CA PHE A 110 -10.18 18.40 -11.33
C PHE A 110 -10.31 17.85 -9.91
N PRO A 111 -11.48 17.28 -9.54
CA PRO A 111 -11.71 16.84 -8.19
C PRO A 111 -10.91 15.56 -7.85
N ILE A 112 -10.33 15.55 -6.66
CA ILE A 112 -9.75 14.35 -6.03
C ILE A 112 -10.74 13.97 -4.94
N TYR A 113 -11.40 12.83 -5.14
CA TYR A 113 -12.44 12.35 -4.25
C TYR A 113 -11.88 11.54 -3.09
N GLY A 114 -12.46 11.72 -1.90
CA GLY A 114 -12.38 10.77 -0.81
C GLY A 114 -13.32 9.58 -1.05
N LYS A 115 -13.42 8.67 -0.07
CA LYS A 115 -14.32 7.52 -0.15
C LYS A 115 -15.78 8.00 -0.27
N PRO A 116 -16.54 7.53 -1.27
CA PRO A 116 -17.95 7.88 -1.41
C PRO A 116 -18.78 7.40 -0.22
N LEU A 117 -19.75 8.20 0.19
CA LEU A 117 -20.59 7.90 1.34
C LEU A 117 -21.62 6.79 1.09
N ASP A 118 -21.98 6.58 -0.18
CA ASP A 118 -22.91 5.56 -0.65
C ASP A 118 -22.23 4.29 -1.17
N LEU A 119 -20.90 4.22 -1.04
CA LEU A 119 -20.13 3.03 -1.43
C LEU A 119 -20.28 1.96 -0.35
N ILE A 120 -20.81 0.80 -0.75
CA ILE A 120 -21.02 -0.36 0.12
C ILE A 120 -20.05 -1.46 -0.28
N GLU A 121 -19.33 -1.96 0.68
CA GLU A 121 -18.56 -3.19 0.56
C GLU A 121 -19.34 -4.34 1.15
N PHE A 122 -19.39 -5.48 0.46
CA PHE A 122 -20.02 -6.68 0.97
C PHE A 122 -19.32 -7.94 0.48
N ASN A 123 -19.48 -9.03 1.23
CA ASN A 123 -19.03 -10.35 0.87
C ASN A 123 -20.25 -11.27 0.77
N PRO A 124 -20.52 -11.91 -0.36
CA PRO A 124 -21.64 -12.85 -0.50
C PRO A 124 -21.68 -13.95 0.55
N ARG A 125 -20.50 -14.41 1.03
CA ARG A 125 -20.39 -15.43 2.07
C ARG A 125 -20.97 -15.00 3.42
N ASP A 126 -21.08 -13.69 3.68
CA ASP A 126 -21.70 -13.19 4.92
C ASP A 126 -23.22 -13.44 4.94
N PHE A 127 -23.83 -13.63 3.76
CA PHE A 127 -25.25 -13.95 3.60
C PHE A 127 -25.47 -15.46 3.48
N ASP A 128 -24.59 -16.17 2.79
CA ASP A 128 -24.65 -17.60 2.60
C ASP A 128 -23.24 -18.21 2.61
N PRO A 129 -22.88 -19.01 3.62
CA PRO A 129 -21.56 -19.64 3.72
C PRO A 129 -21.16 -20.54 2.53
N SER A 130 -22.14 -20.99 1.73
CA SER A 130 -21.88 -21.80 0.53
C SER A 130 -21.35 -20.97 -0.65
N LEU A 131 -21.53 -19.64 -0.61
CA LEU A 131 -21.06 -18.76 -1.67
C LEU A 131 -19.55 -18.50 -1.58
N PRO A 132 -18.90 -18.18 -2.72
CA PRO A 132 -17.50 -17.82 -2.73
C PRO A 132 -17.20 -16.58 -1.86
N SER A 133 -16.13 -16.62 -1.08
CA SER A 133 -15.62 -15.42 -0.41
C SER A 133 -15.04 -14.47 -1.46
N LYS A 134 -15.72 -13.36 -1.70
CA LYS A 134 -15.31 -12.34 -2.67
C LYS A 134 -15.73 -10.97 -2.18
N ARG A 135 -14.78 -10.05 -2.11
CA ARG A 135 -15.07 -8.64 -1.88
C ARG A 135 -15.78 -8.05 -3.10
N LEU A 136 -16.97 -7.54 -2.90
CA LEU A 136 -17.76 -6.84 -3.92
C LEU A 136 -18.04 -5.41 -3.46
N ILE A 137 -18.09 -4.49 -4.42
CA ILE A 137 -18.35 -3.08 -4.20
C ILE A 137 -19.61 -2.69 -4.97
N GLY A 138 -20.54 -2.04 -4.27
CA GLY A 138 -21.79 -1.62 -4.84
C GLY A 138 -22.37 -0.37 -4.17
N ARG A 139 -23.58 -0.07 -4.53
CA ARG A 139 -24.43 0.98 -3.92
C ARG A 139 -25.89 0.54 -3.93
N VAL A 140 -26.70 1.14 -3.08
CA VAL A 140 -28.14 0.89 -3.09
C VAL A 140 -28.83 1.84 -4.06
N LYS A 141 -29.64 1.30 -4.95
CA LYS A 141 -30.57 2.06 -5.80
C LYS A 141 -31.90 1.31 -5.88
N ASP A 142 -32.98 2.02 -5.68
CA ASP A 142 -34.36 1.46 -5.73
C ASP A 142 -34.49 0.17 -4.89
N GLN A 143 -33.95 0.19 -3.67
CA GLN A 143 -33.91 -0.94 -2.70
C GLN A 143 -33.14 -2.17 -3.20
N LYS A 144 -32.31 -2.04 -4.22
CA LYS A 144 -31.46 -3.08 -4.75
C LYS A 144 -29.99 -2.72 -4.59
N LEU A 145 -29.18 -3.70 -4.24
CA LEU A 145 -27.74 -3.60 -4.30
C LEU A 145 -27.28 -3.79 -5.75
N ILE A 146 -26.66 -2.78 -6.31
CA ILE A 146 -26.14 -2.78 -7.68
C ILE A 146 -24.65 -2.43 -7.69
N PRO A 147 -23.89 -2.73 -8.75
CA PRO A 147 -22.50 -2.32 -8.87
C PRO A 147 -22.32 -0.82 -8.66
N TYR A 148 -21.19 -0.40 -8.11
CA TYR A 148 -20.87 1.02 -8.00
C TYR A 148 -20.68 1.64 -9.39
N TYR A 149 -20.58 2.94 -9.46
CA TYR A 149 -20.38 3.66 -10.71
C TYR A 149 -19.06 3.25 -11.41
N THR A 150 -19.11 3.16 -12.72
CA THR A 150 -17.91 3.07 -13.54
C THR A 150 -17.09 4.35 -13.46
N ARG A 151 -15.82 4.31 -13.88
CA ARG A 151 -14.96 5.48 -13.95
C ARG A 151 -15.60 6.61 -14.78
N GLU A 152 -16.16 6.29 -15.93
CA GLU A 152 -16.82 7.24 -16.81
C GLU A 152 -18.03 7.89 -16.14
N GLU A 153 -18.84 7.10 -15.43
CA GLU A 153 -19.99 7.64 -14.68
C GLU A 153 -19.55 8.53 -13.51
N ILE A 154 -18.46 8.17 -12.81
CA ILE A 154 -17.89 9.00 -11.74
C ILE A 154 -17.45 10.37 -12.27
N GLU A 155 -16.84 10.41 -13.45
CA GLU A 155 -16.38 11.65 -14.06
C GLU A 155 -17.51 12.52 -14.60
N LYS A 156 -18.61 11.91 -15.05
CA LYS A 156 -19.77 12.61 -15.63
C LYS A 156 -20.83 13.03 -14.60
N ASN A 157 -20.89 12.33 -13.47
CA ASN A 157 -21.95 12.52 -12.49
C ASN A 157 -21.40 13.13 -11.21
N ASN A 158 -22.26 13.88 -10.50
CA ASN A 158 -22.00 14.27 -9.13
C ASN A 158 -22.20 13.06 -8.22
N ILE A 159 -21.11 12.37 -7.90
CA ILE A 159 -21.14 11.25 -6.94
C ILE A 159 -21.21 11.76 -5.50
N SER A 160 -21.76 10.95 -4.60
CA SER A 160 -21.82 11.25 -3.16
C SER A 160 -20.45 11.01 -2.48
N ALA A 161 -19.44 11.76 -2.92
CA ALA A 161 -18.09 11.68 -2.36
C ALA A 161 -17.58 13.08 -1.97
N PRO A 162 -16.90 13.20 -0.82
CA PRO A 162 -16.24 14.45 -0.49
C PRO A 162 -15.10 14.72 -1.47
N VAL A 163 -14.98 15.93 -1.99
CA VAL A 163 -13.77 16.37 -2.69
C VAL A 163 -12.75 16.75 -1.62
N ILE A 164 -11.64 16.03 -1.57
CA ILE A 164 -10.57 16.28 -0.57
C ILE A 164 -9.57 17.32 -1.05
N LEU A 165 -9.31 17.37 -2.35
CA LEU A 165 -8.44 18.33 -3.03
C LEU A 165 -8.90 18.51 -4.47
N TRP A 166 -8.37 19.55 -5.13
CA TRP A 166 -8.56 19.85 -6.55
C TRP A 166 -7.20 19.86 -7.22
N GLY A 167 -6.99 19.03 -8.24
CA GLY A 167 -5.73 19.00 -9.00
C GLY A 167 -5.77 19.86 -10.25
N ASP A 168 -4.60 20.16 -10.78
CA ASP A 168 -4.42 20.94 -12.00
C ASP A 168 -4.38 20.08 -13.28
N SER A 169 -4.11 18.78 -13.13
CA SER A 169 -3.96 17.84 -14.23
C SER A 169 -4.82 16.58 -14.03
N ASN A 170 -5.75 16.31 -14.95
CA ASN A 170 -6.55 15.08 -14.92
C ASN A 170 -5.68 13.83 -15.20
N ILE A 171 -4.62 13.98 -15.99
CA ILE A 171 -3.70 12.89 -16.30
C ILE A 171 -2.94 12.46 -15.03
N ASP A 172 -2.40 13.42 -14.28
CA ASP A 172 -1.63 13.12 -13.06
C ASP A 172 -2.53 12.54 -11.98
N ILE A 173 -3.78 13.02 -11.87
CA ILE A 173 -4.78 12.42 -10.98
C ILE A 173 -5.08 10.96 -11.40
N ASN A 174 -5.20 10.69 -12.69
CA ASN A 174 -5.42 9.32 -13.18
C ASN A 174 -4.23 8.41 -12.85
N ILE A 175 -3.00 8.89 -13.06
CA ILE A 175 -1.78 8.16 -12.69
C ILE A 175 -1.75 7.91 -11.17
N MET A 176 -2.03 8.93 -10.35
CA MET A 176 -2.15 8.79 -8.90
C MET A 176 -3.17 7.71 -8.50
N GLN A 177 -4.33 7.68 -9.13
CA GLN A 177 -5.38 6.70 -8.83
C GLN A 177 -4.98 5.28 -9.23
N ILE A 178 -4.21 5.11 -10.30
CA ILE A 178 -3.64 3.82 -10.70
C ILE A 178 -2.59 3.36 -9.69
N GLN A 179 -1.73 4.27 -9.23
CA GLN A 179 -0.68 3.98 -8.24
C GLN A 179 -1.25 3.79 -6.83
N GLY A 180 -2.39 4.43 -6.52
CA GLY A 180 -3.06 4.37 -5.22
C GLY A 180 -2.52 5.33 -4.17
N SER A 181 -1.50 6.13 -4.47
CA SER A 181 -0.96 7.17 -3.57
C SER A 181 -0.28 8.29 -4.34
N ALA A 182 -0.14 9.44 -3.71
CA ALA A 182 0.61 10.58 -4.23
C ALA A 182 1.11 11.50 -3.12
N VAL A 183 2.11 12.30 -3.47
CA VAL A 183 2.49 13.51 -2.73
C VAL A 183 1.94 14.71 -3.50
N ALA A 184 1.02 15.44 -2.89
CA ALA A 184 0.45 16.66 -3.45
C ALA A 184 1.16 17.90 -2.91
N THR A 185 1.64 18.76 -3.80
CA THR A 185 2.19 20.08 -3.46
C THR A 185 1.05 21.09 -3.51
N LEU A 186 0.85 21.82 -2.40
CA LEU A 186 -0.16 22.86 -2.27
C LEU A 186 0.37 24.22 -2.75
N PRO A 187 -0.50 25.20 -3.06
CA PRO A 187 -0.09 26.53 -3.53
C PRO A 187 0.82 27.30 -2.57
N ASP A 188 0.78 26.96 -1.28
CA ASP A 188 1.64 27.56 -0.25
C ASP A 188 2.98 26.83 -0.08
N GLY A 189 3.29 25.85 -0.92
CA GLY A 189 4.52 25.04 -0.89
C GLY A 189 4.51 23.89 0.09
N ARG A 190 3.46 23.72 0.91
CA ARG A 190 3.32 22.54 1.77
C ARG A 190 3.02 21.31 0.94
N THR A 191 3.47 20.15 1.43
CA THR A 191 3.13 18.87 0.82
C THR A 191 2.18 18.09 1.71
N VAL A 192 1.23 17.39 1.09
CA VAL A 192 0.32 16.45 1.75
C VAL A 192 0.37 15.09 1.05
N ARG A 193 0.28 14.01 1.82
CA ARG A 193 0.21 12.67 1.26
C ARG A 193 -1.24 12.25 1.08
N ILE A 194 -1.52 11.74 -0.11
CA ILE A 194 -2.80 11.12 -0.47
C ILE A 194 -2.60 9.63 -0.46
N SER A 195 -3.46 8.91 0.24
CA SER A 195 -3.40 7.46 0.35
C SER A 195 -4.66 6.83 -0.23
N TYR A 196 -4.53 5.61 -0.72
CA TYR A 196 -5.64 4.80 -1.18
C TYR A 196 -6.71 4.65 -0.09
N ALA A 197 -7.95 4.93 -0.46
CA ALA A 197 -9.11 4.75 0.42
C ALA A 197 -9.95 3.54 -0.03
N ASP A 198 -10.34 3.52 -1.33
CA ASP A 198 -11.15 2.43 -1.88
C ASP A 198 -11.13 2.45 -3.42
N ASN A 199 -11.75 1.42 -4.04
CA ASN A 199 -11.98 1.37 -5.48
C ASN A 199 -13.47 1.15 -5.79
N ASN A 200 -13.85 1.29 -7.04
CA ASN A 200 -15.24 1.13 -7.48
C ASN A 200 -15.68 -0.32 -7.78
N GLY A 201 -14.84 -1.31 -7.50
CA GLY A 201 -15.14 -2.73 -7.70
C GLY A 201 -15.15 -3.22 -9.16
N HIS A 202 -14.94 -2.34 -10.13
CA HIS A 202 -14.86 -2.73 -11.54
C HIS A 202 -13.48 -3.25 -11.91
N PRO A 203 -13.39 -4.19 -12.89
CA PRO A 203 -12.10 -4.65 -13.41
C PRO A 203 -11.30 -3.48 -13.98
N PHE A 204 -10.01 -3.44 -13.66
CA PHE A 204 -9.11 -2.46 -14.22
C PHE A 204 -8.93 -2.68 -15.73
N LYS A 205 -9.07 -1.62 -16.50
CA LYS A 205 -8.76 -1.57 -17.94
C LYS A 205 -7.65 -0.56 -18.16
N GLY A 206 -6.44 -1.05 -18.43
CA GLY A 206 -5.30 -0.19 -18.68
C GLY A 206 -5.39 0.53 -20.03
N ILE A 207 -4.93 1.77 -20.08
CA ILE A 207 -4.87 2.57 -21.33
C ILE A 207 -4.04 1.85 -22.39
N GLY A 208 -2.94 1.19 -21.99
CA GLY A 208 -2.08 0.46 -22.92
C GLY A 208 -2.71 -0.78 -23.58
N SER A 209 -3.92 -1.19 -23.20
CA SER A 209 -4.67 -2.24 -23.88
C SER A 209 -5.58 -1.72 -24.99
N ILE A 210 -5.64 -0.39 -25.15
CA ILE A 210 -6.50 0.31 -26.13
C ILE A 210 -5.64 0.93 -27.26
N LEU A 211 -4.35 1.10 -27.03
CA LEU A 211 -3.34 1.54 -27.98
C LEU A 211 -2.72 0.35 -28.72
#